data_dcc3700357216ab6eae91e5d2cada7e5
#
_entry.id   dcc3700357216ab6eae91e5d2cada7e5
#
_cell.length_a   1.000
_cell.length_b   1.000
_cell.length_c   1.000
_cell.angle_alpha   90.00
_cell.angle_beta   90.00
_cell.angle_gamma   90.00
#
_symmetry.space_group_name_H-M   'P 1'
#
loop_
_entity.id
_entity.type
_entity.pdbx_description
1 polymer ?
#
loop_
_entity_poly.entity_id
_entity_poly.type
_entity_poly.pdbx_seq_one_letter_code
_entity_poly.pdbx_strand_id
1 'polypeptide(L)'
;LYSLLNRYKNIFEEQGITTTHFIATSALRDAKNNNNIIEELKDQGIDVKVISGDIEASLLKNYDFTYETEAIIDIGGGSVEICVKQGDSYIAKSFQLGAVRLLSYSQAEQTEAFKDLGAWLGQFSSIESLVGLGGNLRALMQANEISSEFDTKLFDSYAQKYNSLSNDQLINEFNIPEDRIDIIPNALNIYSYIIKETKAKVISNSFWSISDGLAQKLIREEF
;
A
#
# COMPACT_ATOMS: atom_id res chain seq x y z
N LEU A 1 17.78 0.91 10.44
CA LEU A 1 16.77 -0.03 10.95
C LEU A 1 16.99 -0.27 12.45
N TYR A 2 18.12 -0.87 12.88
CA TYR A 2 18.38 -1.28 14.27
C TYR A 2 18.23 -0.13 15.28
N SER A 3 18.84 1.02 15.02
CA SER A 3 18.77 2.18 15.92
C SER A 3 17.33 2.69 16.10
N LEU A 4 16.52 2.64 15.05
CA LEU A 4 15.12 3.04 15.10
C LEU A 4 14.29 2.06 15.92
N LEU A 5 14.43 0.77 15.70
CA LEU A 5 13.69 -0.26 16.43
C LEU A 5 14.07 -0.29 17.91
N ASN A 6 15.38 -0.15 18.25
CA ASN A 6 15.82 -0.02 19.63
C ASN A 6 15.26 1.23 20.31
N ARG A 7 15.16 2.36 19.57
CA ARG A 7 14.52 3.56 20.10
C ARG A 7 13.05 3.33 20.44
N TYR A 8 12.28 2.65 19.57
CA TYR A 8 10.90 2.30 19.88
C TYR A 8 10.79 1.34 21.06
N LYS A 9 11.64 0.33 21.14
CA LYS A 9 11.69 -0.58 22.27
C LYS A 9 11.88 0.18 23.59
N ASN A 10 12.86 1.08 23.67
CA ASN A 10 13.10 1.90 24.87
C ASN A 10 11.88 2.77 25.23
N ILE A 11 11.24 3.40 24.23
CA ILE A 11 10.02 4.20 24.46
C ILE A 11 8.92 3.32 25.03
N PHE A 12 8.71 2.11 24.51
CA PHE A 12 7.69 1.20 25.02
C PHE A 12 7.97 0.75 26.44
N GLU A 13 9.23 0.44 26.77
CA GLU A 13 9.67 0.09 28.12
C GLU A 13 9.44 1.26 29.10
N GLU A 14 9.83 2.49 28.73
CA GLU A 14 9.61 3.71 29.54
C GLU A 14 8.11 3.99 29.79
N GLN A 15 7.26 3.62 28.86
CA GLN A 15 5.80 3.77 28.97
C GLN A 15 5.12 2.60 29.66
N GLY A 16 5.87 1.58 30.10
CA GLY A 16 5.34 0.38 30.74
C GLY A 16 4.57 -0.54 29.80
N ILE A 17 4.78 -0.44 28.48
CA ILE A 17 4.20 -1.33 27.49
C ILE A 17 4.93 -2.67 27.54
N THR A 18 4.23 -3.72 27.93
CA THR A 18 4.77 -5.07 28.12
C THR A 18 4.63 -5.98 26.92
N THR A 19 3.71 -5.67 26.02
CA THR A 19 3.45 -6.49 24.82
C THR A 19 3.60 -5.65 23.57
N THR A 20 4.51 -6.06 22.70
CA THR A 20 4.78 -5.39 21.42
C THR A 20 4.83 -6.40 20.28
N HIS A 21 4.36 -6.01 19.10
CA HIS A 21 4.40 -6.81 17.90
C HIS A 21 5.14 -6.05 16.79
N PHE A 22 6.24 -6.61 16.33
CA PHE A 22 6.98 -6.08 15.19
C PHE A 22 6.68 -6.91 13.96
N ILE A 23 6.08 -6.29 12.96
CA ILE A 23 5.72 -6.95 11.70
C ILE A 23 6.57 -6.38 10.58
N ALA A 24 7.04 -7.25 9.72
CA ALA A 24 7.75 -6.89 8.51
C ALA A 24 7.03 -7.46 7.27
N THR A 25 7.06 -6.69 6.20
CA THR A 25 6.37 -6.96 4.94
C THR A 25 7.36 -7.15 3.78
N SER A 26 6.99 -6.81 2.56
CA SER A 26 7.72 -7.11 1.33
C SER A 26 9.21 -6.74 1.38
N ALA A 27 9.58 -5.60 1.94
CA ALA A 27 10.96 -5.15 1.95
C ALA A 27 11.91 -6.11 2.70
N LEU A 28 11.51 -6.58 3.89
CA LEU A 28 12.31 -7.55 4.64
C LEU A 28 12.08 -8.98 4.13
N ARG A 29 10.84 -9.32 3.74
CA ARG A 29 10.51 -10.64 3.19
C ARG A 29 11.37 -10.99 1.97
N ASP A 30 11.60 -10.03 1.09
CA ASP A 30 12.29 -10.24 -0.18
C ASP A 30 13.79 -9.91 -0.14
N ALA A 31 14.29 -9.41 1.00
CA ALA A 31 15.70 -9.10 1.17
C ALA A 31 16.56 -10.37 1.17
N LYS A 32 17.66 -10.37 0.38
CA LYS A 32 18.58 -11.50 0.29
C LYS A 32 19.26 -11.87 1.63
N ASN A 33 19.36 -10.90 2.54
CA ASN A 33 19.97 -11.04 3.86
C ASN A 33 18.92 -11.00 4.99
N ASN A 34 17.66 -11.32 4.70
CA ASN A 34 16.55 -11.23 5.66
C ASN A 34 16.83 -12.05 6.93
N ASN A 35 17.32 -13.28 6.81
CA ASN A 35 17.60 -14.14 7.95
C ASN A 35 18.62 -13.50 8.90
N ASN A 36 19.72 -12.93 8.37
CA ASN A 36 20.73 -12.27 9.18
C ASN A 36 20.13 -11.08 9.93
N ILE A 37 19.30 -10.27 9.26
CA ILE A 37 18.63 -9.12 9.87
C ILE A 37 17.71 -9.57 11.01
N ILE A 38 16.93 -10.64 10.80
CA ILE A 38 15.99 -11.18 11.79
C ILE A 38 16.76 -11.73 13.01
N GLU A 39 17.86 -12.48 12.78
CA GLU A 39 18.69 -13.01 13.86
C GLU A 39 19.32 -11.89 14.68
N GLU A 40 19.93 -10.88 14.04
CA GLU A 40 20.51 -9.73 14.71
C GLU A 40 19.49 -8.92 15.53
N LEU A 41 18.24 -8.79 15.04
CA LEU A 41 17.17 -8.14 15.79
C LEU A 41 16.73 -8.97 16.99
N LYS A 42 16.64 -10.30 16.82
CA LYS A 42 16.30 -11.22 17.90
C LYS A 42 17.36 -11.21 19.02
N ASP A 43 18.63 -11.12 18.67
CA ASP A 43 19.74 -10.99 19.66
C ASP A 43 19.63 -9.68 20.47
N GLN A 44 18.96 -8.65 19.91
CA GLN A 44 18.66 -7.40 20.60
C GLN A 44 17.30 -7.44 21.35
N GLY A 45 16.66 -8.61 21.42
CA GLY A 45 15.36 -8.78 22.06
C GLY A 45 14.20 -8.16 21.28
N ILE A 46 14.33 -8.06 19.97
CA ILE A 46 13.29 -7.59 19.05
C ILE A 46 12.85 -8.77 18.18
N ASP A 47 11.69 -9.33 18.48
CA ASP A 47 11.12 -10.45 17.71
C ASP A 47 10.27 -9.89 16.56
N VAL A 48 10.76 -10.05 15.32
CA VAL A 48 10.10 -9.54 14.11
C VAL A 48 9.43 -10.70 13.39
N LYS A 49 8.11 -10.62 13.22
CA LYS A 49 7.32 -11.56 12.43
C LYS A 49 7.22 -11.07 10.99
N VAL A 50 7.82 -11.78 10.05
CA VAL A 50 7.65 -11.51 8.62
C VAL A 50 6.36 -12.15 8.15
N ILE A 51 5.42 -11.35 7.63
CA ILE A 51 4.14 -11.84 7.12
C ILE A 51 4.16 -12.01 5.61
N SER A 52 3.35 -12.96 5.11
CA SER A 52 3.14 -13.13 3.67
C SER A 52 2.27 -12.00 3.11
N GLY A 53 2.35 -11.78 1.79
CA GLY A 53 1.47 -10.83 1.11
C GLY A 53 -0.01 -11.14 1.30
N ASP A 54 -0.39 -12.42 1.33
CA ASP A 54 -1.79 -12.81 1.55
C ASP A 54 -2.28 -12.49 2.97
N ILE A 55 -1.41 -12.63 3.97
CA ILE A 55 -1.73 -12.18 5.34
C ILE A 55 -1.88 -10.65 5.33
N GLU A 56 -0.93 -9.93 4.72
CA GLU A 56 -0.95 -8.47 4.58
C GLU A 56 -2.25 -8.00 3.91
N ALA A 57 -2.62 -8.58 2.77
CA ALA A 57 -3.88 -8.29 2.09
C ALA A 57 -5.12 -8.63 2.94
N SER A 58 -5.07 -9.72 3.72
CA SER A 58 -6.18 -10.12 4.58
C SER A 58 -6.49 -9.10 5.67
N LEU A 59 -5.51 -8.30 6.09
CA LEU A 59 -5.70 -7.24 7.10
C LEU A 59 -6.62 -6.13 6.57
N LEU A 60 -6.63 -5.88 5.26
CA LEU A 60 -7.48 -4.89 4.62
C LEU A 60 -8.98 -5.17 4.79
N LYS A 61 -9.37 -6.43 5.06
CA LYS A 61 -10.77 -6.79 5.35
C LYS A 61 -11.34 -6.13 6.60
N ASN A 62 -10.48 -5.63 7.47
CA ASN A 62 -10.87 -4.92 8.69
C ASN A 62 -11.15 -3.43 8.46
N TYR A 63 -11.00 -2.93 7.23
CA TYR A 63 -11.36 -1.57 6.87
C TYR A 63 -12.88 -1.37 6.97
N ASP A 64 -13.31 -0.18 7.37
CA ASP A 64 -14.73 0.18 7.44
C ASP A 64 -15.21 0.68 6.06
N PHE A 65 -15.68 -0.25 5.23
CA PHE A 65 -16.10 0.01 3.87
C PHE A 65 -17.40 0.81 3.83
N THR A 66 -17.44 1.83 2.98
CA THR A 66 -18.58 2.75 2.87
C THR A 66 -19.59 2.29 1.81
N TYR A 67 -19.10 1.73 0.70
CA TYR A 67 -19.95 1.32 -0.42
C TYR A 67 -20.17 -0.20 -0.42
N GLU A 68 -21.26 -0.66 -1.06
CA GLU A 68 -21.54 -2.09 -1.22
C GLU A 68 -20.51 -2.80 -2.10
N THR A 69 -19.99 -2.08 -3.10
CA THR A 69 -18.92 -2.55 -3.98
C THR A 69 -17.76 -1.58 -3.96
N GLU A 70 -16.78 -1.88 -3.16
CA GLU A 70 -15.63 -1.00 -2.92
C GLU A 70 -14.34 -1.80 -2.88
N ALA A 71 -13.25 -1.21 -3.39
CA ALA A 71 -11.92 -1.78 -3.24
C ALA A 71 -11.01 -0.86 -2.44
N ILE A 72 -10.35 -1.41 -1.42
CA ILE A 72 -9.27 -0.75 -0.72
C ILE A 72 -7.93 -1.27 -1.25
N ILE A 73 -7.00 -0.35 -1.48
CA ILE A 73 -5.75 -0.58 -2.19
C ILE A 73 -4.60 -0.01 -1.39
N ASP A 74 -3.62 -0.83 -1.05
CA ASP A 74 -2.35 -0.39 -0.49
C ASP A 74 -1.22 -0.63 -1.51
N ILE A 75 -0.67 0.45 -2.05
CA ILE A 75 0.47 0.39 -2.97
C ILE A 75 1.74 0.63 -2.18
N GLY A 76 2.39 -0.47 -1.82
CA GLY A 76 3.69 -0.47 -1.17
C GLY A 76 4.86 -0.36 -2.14
N GLY A 77 6.07 -0.43 -1.60
CA GLY A 77 7.28 -0.45 -2.43
C GLY A 77 7.46 -1.76 -3.21
N GLY A 78 7.20 -2.91 -2.61
CA GLY A 78 7.41 -4.23 -3.21
C GLY A 78 6.16 -4.93 -3.69
N SER A 79 4.99 -4.61 -3.17
CA SER A 79 3.72 -5.27 -3.49
C SER A 79 2.55 -4.30 -3.51
N VAL A 80 1.43 -4.78 -4.03
CA VAL A 80 0.12 -4.12 -3.95
C VAL A 80 -0.83 -5.10 -3.29
N GLU A 81 -1.46 -4.67 -2.22
CA GLU A 81 -2.52 -5.38 -1.54
C GLU A 81 -3.86 -4.76 -1.90
N ILE A 82 -4.81 -5.61 -2.30
CA ILE A 82 -6.16 -5.17 -2.64
C ILE A 82 -7.17 -6.04 -1.89
N CYS A 83 -8.16 -5.40 -1.29
CA CYS A 83 -9.35 -6.07 -0.79
C CYS A 83 -10.58 -5.49 -1.46
N VAL A 84 -11.37 -6.35 -2.07
CA VAL A 84 -12.66 -5.99 -2.69
C VAL A 84 -13.78 -6.47 -1.79
N LYS A 85 -14.68 -5.56 -1.43
CA LYS A 85 -15.98 -5.85 -0.82
C LYS A 85 -17.03 -5.95 -1.92
N GLN A 86 -17.84 -7.00 -1.88
CA GLN A 86 -19.08 -7.14 -2.67
C GLN A 86 -20.18 -7.70 -1.78
N GLY A 87 -21.13 -6.84 -1.40
CA GLY A 87 -22.13 -7.17 -0.38
C GLY A 87 -21.43 -7.57 0.93
N ASP A 88 -21.72 -8.75 1.43
CA ASP A 88 -21.13 -9.29 2.67
C ASP A 88 -19.79 -10.04 2.45
N SER A 89 -19.32 -10.13 1.21
CA SER A 89 -18.11 -10.87 0.87
C SER A 89 -16.89 -9.95 0.76
N TYR A 90 -15.75 -10.42 1.27
CA TYR A 90 -14.46 -9.73 1.24
C TYR A 90 -13.41 -10.66 0.62
N ILE A 91 -12.87 -10.27 -0.54
CA ILE A 91 -11.86 -11.02 -1.25
C ILE A 91 -10.59 -10.17 -1.33
N ALA A 92 -9.51 -10.67 -0.77
CA ALA A 92 -8.24 -9.94 -0.71
C ALA A 92 -7.12 -10.74 -1.36
N LYS A 93 -6.20 -10.04 -2.03
CA LYS A 93 -5.03 -10.62 -2.68
C LYS A 93 -3.87 -9.64 -2.69
N SER A 94 -2.65 -10.18 -2.56
CA SER A 94 -1.40 -9.46 -2.75
C SER A 94 -0.82 -9.76 -4.14
N PHE A 95 -0.26 -8.73 -4.77
CA PHE A 95 0.42 -8.81 -6.07
C PHE A 95 1.85 -8.33 -5.93
N GLN A 96 2.79 -9.02 -6.59
CA GLN A 96 4.19 -8.61 -6.65
C GLN A 96 4.37 -7.43 -7.63
N LEU A 97 3.72 -6.32 -7.33
CA LEU A 97 3.59 -5.15 -8.19
C LEU A 97 3.68 -3.87 -7.34
N GLY A 98 4.84 -3.61 -6.73
CA GLY A 98 5.04 -2.40 -5.92
C GLY A 98 5.71 -1.27 -6.70
N ALA A 99 5.55 -0.03 -6.23
CA ALA A 99 6.05 1.15 -6.91
C ALA A 99 7.58 1.18 -7.05
N VAL A 100 8.31 0.64 -6.05
CA VAL A 100 9.78 0.48 -6.11
C VAL A 100 10.15 -0.74 -6.96
N ARG A 101 9.41 -1.84 -6.83
CA ARG A 101 9.68 -3.08 -7.59
C ARG A 101 9.60 -2.84 -9.08
N LEU A 102 8.67 -2.04 -9.57
CA LEU A 102 8.55 -1.68 -10.98
C LEU A 102 9.80 -1.02 -11.55
N LEU A 103 10.61 -0.33 -10.74
CA LEU A 103 11.87 0.25 -11.18
C LEU A 103 12.89 -0.81 -11.63
N SER A 104 12.79 -2.03 -11.09
CA SER A 104 13.71 -3.13 -11.39
C SER A 104 13.17 -4.13 -12.41
N TYR A 105 11.87 -4.08 -12.71
CA TYR A 105 11.22 -5.02 -13.65
C TYR A 105 11.52 -4.67 -15.09
N SER A 106 11.85 -5.69 -15.88
CA SER A 106 11.82 -5.61 -17.34
C SER A 106 10.39 -5.37 -17.84
N GLN A 107 10.26 -4.91 -19.08
CA GLN A 107 8.95 -4.70 -19.71
C GLN A 107 8.08 -5.97 -19.73
N ALA A 108 8.69 -7.14 -19.89
CA ALA A 108 7.97 -8.43 -19.88
C ALA A 108 7.43 -8.76 -18.48
N GLU A 109 8.23 -8.56 -17.44
CA GLU A 109 7.83 -8.76 -16.04
C GLU A 109 6.71 -7.79 -15.65
N GLN A 110 6.81 -6.51 -16.02
CA GLN A 110 5.74 -5.54 -15.80
C GLN A 110 4.45 -5.99 -16.48
N THR A 111 4.51 -6.40 -17.75
CA THR A 111 3.34 -6.85 -18.51
C THR A 111 2.66 -8.04 -17.85
N GLU A 112 3.42 -9.04 -17.39
CA GLU A 112 2.86 -10.21 -16.73
C GLU A 112 2.24 -9.86 -15.35
N ALA A 113 2.91 -9.00 -14.56
CA ALA A 113 2.39 -8.57 -13.27
C ALA A 113 1.07 -7.79 -13.40
N PHE A 114 0.97 -6.89 -14.37
CA PHE A 114 -0.28 -6.18 -14.66
C PHE A 114 -1.37 -7.11 -15.21
N LYS A 115 -1.02 -8.10 -16.02
CA LYS A 115 -1.96 -9.10 -16.53
C LYS A 115 -2.55 -9.95 -15.39
N ASP A 116 -1.74 -10.37 -14.43
CA ASP A 116 -2.20 -11.08 -13.24
C ASP A 116 -3.19 -10.25 -12.43
N LEU A 117 -2.88 -8.97 -12.22
CA LEU A 117 -3.76 -8.03 -11.55
C LEU A 117 -5.08 -7.87 -12.31
N GLY A 118 -5.03 -7.64 -13.62
CA GLY A 118 -6.22 -7.46 -14.46
C GLY A 118 -7.09 -8.71 -14.50
N ALA A 119 -6.50 -9.90 -14.62
CA ALA A 119 -7.23 -11.15 -14.60
C ALA A 119 -7.98 -11.37 -13.27
N TRP A 120 -7.38 -10.94 -12.15
CA TRP A 120 -8.05 -11.02 -10.86
C TRP A 120 -9.15 -9.97 -10.70
N LEU A 121 -8.90 -8.72 -11.10
CA LEU A 121 -9.90 -7.65 -11.06
C LEU A 121 -11.10 -7.94 -11.95
N GLY A 122 -10.89 -8.61 -13.10
CA GLY A 122 -11.94 -9.01 -14.02
C GLY A 122 -12.95 -10.03 -13.48
N GLN A 123 -12.70 -10.62 -12.30
CA GLN A 123 -13.66 -11.51 -11.63
C GLN A 123 -14.81 -10.74 -10.94
N PHE A 124 -14.66 -9.44 -10.73
CA PHE A 124 -15.65 -8.61 -10.07
C PHE A 124 -16.55 -7.91 -11.08
N SER A 125 -17.87 -7.94 -10.87
CA SER A 125 -18.85 -7.42 -11.81
C SER A 125 -18.81 -5.90 -11.96
N SER A 126 -18.60 -5.19 -10.85
CA SER A 126 -18.38 -3.73 -10.79
C SER A 126 -17.77 -3.36 -9.46
N ILE A 127 -16.98 -2.32 -9.45
CA ILE A 127 -16.46 -1.68 -8.24
C ILE A 127 -16.81 -0.20 -8.36
N GLU A 128 -17.59 0.34 -7.42
CA GLU A 128 -18.07 1.72 -7.49
C GLU A 128 -17.03 2.71 -7.04
N SER A 129 -16.32 2.36 -5.95
CA SER A 129 -15.36 3.22 -5.27
C SER A 129 -14.02 2.53 -5.06
N LEU A 130 -12.96 3.31 -5.13
CA LEU A 130 -11.61 2.92 -4.76
C LEU A 130 -11.14 3.76 -3.56
N VAL A 131 -10.53 3.10 -2.60
CA VAL A 131 -9.87 3.75 -1.46
C VAL A 131 -8.39 3.41 -1.49
N GLY A 132 -7.56 4.41 -1.74
CA GLY A 132 -6.10 4.25 -1.67
C GLY A 132 -5.58 4.46 -0.27
N LEU A 133 -4.64 3.63 0.15
CA LEU A 133 -3.88 3.80 1.38
C LEU A 133 -2.51 4.39 1.10
N GLY A 134 -1.86 4.82 2.16
CA GLY A 134 -0.48 5.26 2.13
C GLY A 134 -0.26 6.64 1.52
N GLY A 135 0.99 6.92 1.21
CA GLY A 135 1.41 8.27 0.89
C GLY A 135 1.40 8.64 -0.59
N ASN A 136 1.30 7.67 -1.51
CA ASN A 136 1.40 7.97 -2.94
C ASN A 136 0.17 8.72 -3.47
N LEU A 137 -1.03 8.17 -3.23
CA LEU A 137 -2.28 8.83 -3.60
C LEU A 137 -2.49 10.11 -2.77
N ARG A 138 -2.13 10.06 -1.48
CA ARG A 138 -2.21 11.23 -0.59
C ARG A 138 -1.37 12.40 -1.08
N ALA A 139 -0.15 12.16 -1.54
CA ALA A 139 0.70 13.21 -2.09
C ALA A 139 0.08 13.86 -3.33
N LEU A 140 -0.49 13.07 -4.24
CA LEU A 140 -1.22 13.60 -5.39
C LEU A 140 -2.42 14.45 -4.97
N MET A 141 -3.22 13.97 -4.02
CA MET A 141 -4.40 14.69 -3.55
C MET A 141 -4.02 16.00 -2.85
N GLN A 142 -3.01 16.00 -1.99
CA GLN A 142 -2.50 17.20 -1.32
C GLN A 142 -1.96 18.23 -2.31
N ALA A 143 -1.18 17.77 -3.30
CA ALA A 143 -0.63 18.64 -4.33
C ALA A 143 -1.69 19.29 -5.25
N ASN A 144 -2.91 18.77 -5.27
CA ASN A 144 -4.05 19.29 -6.02
C ASN A 144 -5.19 19.81 -5.11
N GLU A 145 -4.93 20.00 -3.82
CA GLU A 145 -5.89 20.52 -2.83
C GLU A 145 -7.19 19.71 -2.74
N ILE A 146 -7.11 18.39 -2.99
CA ILE A 146 -8.24 17.47 -2.93
C ILE A 146 -8.36 16.92 -1.51
N SER A 147 -9.48 17.19 -0.84
CA SER A 147 -9.70 16.81 0.56
C SER A 147 -10.68 15.64 0.76
N SER A 148 -11.36 15.20 -0.30
CA SER A 148 -12.38 14.15 -0.25
C SER A 148 -12.25 13.21 -1.45
N GLU A 149 -13.22 12.33 -1.65
CA GLU A 149 -13.30 11.53 -2.87
C GLU A 149 -13.46 12.41 -4.11
N PHE A 150 -12.98 11.94 -5.25
CA PHE A 150 -13.07 12.65 -6.52
C PHE A 150 -13.25 11.69 -7.71
N ASP A 151 -13.73 12.23 -8.84
CA ASP A 151 -13.97 11.46 -10.06
C ASP A 151 -12.66 10.87 -10.63
N THR A 152 -12.69 9.59 -10.96
CA THR A 152 -11.53 8.86 -11.51
C THR A 152 -11.06 9.42 -12.86
N LYS A 153 -11.92 10.14 -13.61
CA LYS A 153 -11.49 10.84 -14.83
C LYS A 153 -10.52 11.98 -14.53
N LEU A 154 -10.67 12.65 -13.38
CA LEU A 154 -9.71 13.65 -12.93
C LEU A 154 -8.38 12.99 -12.52
N PHE A 155 -8.45 11.79 -11.93
CA PHE A 155 -7.24 11.04 -11.59
C PHE A 155 -6.37 10.80 -12.83
N ASP A 156 -6.93 10.33 -13.92
CA ASP A 156 -6.17 10.07 -15.14
C ASP A 156 -5.51 11.34 -15.70
N SER A 157 -6.19 12.49 -15.62
CA SER A 157 -5.61 13.77 -16.03
C SER A 157 -4.42 14.19 -15.14
N TYR A 158 -4.52 13.97 -13.84
CA TYR A 158 -3.43 14.22 -12.90
C TYR A 158 -2.29 13.24 -13.12
N ALA A 159 -2.56 11.95 -13.28
CA ALA A 159 -1.53 10.95 -13.53
C ALA A 159 -0.72 11.27 -14.79
N GLN A 160 -1.38 11.65 -15.89
CA GLN A 160 -0.71 12.08 -17.11
C GLN A 160 0.14 13.31 -16.89
N LYS A 161 -0.39 14.33 -16.19
CA LYS A 161 0.35 15.56 -15.86
C LYS A 161 1.62 15.21 -15.06
N TYR A 162 1.49 14.45 -13.96
CA TYR A 162 2.62 14.13 -13.08
C TYR A 162 3.69 13.29 -13.78
N ASN A 163 3.28 12.36 -14.66
CA ASN A 163 4.20 11.58 -15.47
C ASN A 163 4.97 12.40 -16.52
N SER A 164 4.53 13.61 -16.85
CA SER A 164 5.19 14.51 -17.79
C SER A 164 6.10 15.56 -17.15
N LEU A 165 6.07 15.69 -15.82
CA LEU A 165 6.86 16.69 -15.09
C LEU A 165 8.28 16.20 -14.81
N SER A 166 9.22 17.16 -14.72
CA SER A 166 10.56 16.88 -14.20
C SER A 166 10.54 16.71 -12.68
N ASN A 167 11.58 16.07 -12.13
CA ASN A 167 11.75 15.93 -10.68
C ASN A 167 11.74 17.30 -9.97
N ASP A 168 12.40 18.29 -10.54
CA ASP A 168 12.44 19.66 -9.99
C ASP A 168 11.03 20.28 -9.93
N GLN A 169 10.21 20.06 -10.94
CA GLN A 169 8.82 20.52 -10.94
C GLN A 169 7.98 19.79 -9.91
N LEU A 170 8.13 18.47 -9.78
CA LEU A 170 7.42 17.68 -8.77
C LEU A 170 7.73 18.17 -7.35
N ILE A 171 9.00 18.51 -7.07
CA ILE A 171 9.41 19.01 -5.75
C ILE A 171 8.90 20.44 -5.53
N ASN A 172 9.27 21.35 -6.42
CA ASN A 172 9.16 22.78 -6.17
C ASN A 172 7.78 23.36 -6.46
N GLU A 173 7.05 22.79 -7.43
CA GLU A 173 5.72 23.27 -7.81
C GLU A 173 4.59 22.49 -7.10
N PHE A 174 4.80 21.18 -6.85
CA PHE A 174 3.77 20.31 -6.29
C PHE A 174 4.08 19.79 -4.89
N ASN A 175 5.20 20.18 -4.29
CA ASN A 175 5.63 19.77 -2.96
C ASN A 175 5.63 18.25 -2.76
N ILE A 176 5.95 17.50 -3.82
CA ILE A 176 6.09 16.04 -3.71
C ILE A 176 7.34 15.74 -2.89
N PRO A 177 7.28 14.92 -1.84
CA PRO A 177 8.44 14.55 -1.05
C PRO A 177 9.53 13.91 -1.91
N GLU A 178 10.80 14.28 -1.70
CA GLU A 178 11.95 13.78 -2.46
C GLU A 178 12.03 12.25 -2.49
N ASP A 179 11.70 11.59 -1.39
CA ASP A 179 11.68 10.14 -1.25
C ASP A 179 10.59 9.43 -2.06
N ARG A 180 9.73 10.19 -2.75
CA ARG A 180 8.62 9.69 -3.57
C ARG A 180 8.72 10.01 -5.04
N ILE A 181 9.66 10.84 -5.45
CA ILE A 181 9.77 11.32 -6.84
C ILE A 181 9.90 10.15 -7.82
N ASP A 182 10.76 9.19 -7.51
CA ASP A 182 11.03 8.06 -8.39
C ASP A 182 9.89 7.03 -8.43
N ILE A 183 9.05 7.01 -7.40
CA ILE A 183 8.02 5.97 -7.22
C ILE A 183 6.60 6.44 -7.51
N ILE A 184 6.34 7.75 -7.42
CA ILE A 184 5.01 8.32 -7.71
C ILE A 184 4.51 7.94 -9.12
N PRO A 185 5.31 8.09 -10.20
CA PRO A 185 4.85 7.70 -11.54
C PRO A 185 4.39 6.25 -11.60
N ASN A 186 5.14 5.34 -10.98
CA ASN A 186 4.77 3.92 -10.93
C ASN A 186 3.50 3.67 -10.12
N ALA A 187 3.36 4.32 -8.97
CA ALA A 187 2.15 4.21 -8.16
C ALA A 187 0.91 4.74 -8.91
N LEU A 188 1.03 5.88 -9.58
CA LEU A 188 -0.06 6.44 -10.39
C LEU A 188 -0.42 5.54 -11.57
N ASN A 189 0.56 4.91 -12.22
CA ASN A 189 0.32 3.93 -13.29
C ASN A 189 -0.45 2.71 -12.77
N ILE A 190 -0.13 2.23 -11.56
CA ILE A 190 -0.86 1.12 -10.93
C ILE A 190 -2.32 1.54 -10.65
N TYR A 191 -2.55 2.73 -10.07
CA TYR A 191 -3.91 3.24 -9.85
C TYR A 191 -4.68 3.41 -11.15
N SER A 192 -4.09 4.03 -12.21
CA SER A 192 -4.72 4.18 -13.52
C SER A 192 -5.12 2.82 -14.11
N TYR A 193 -4.25 1.81 -13.97
CA TYR A 193 -4.57 0.46 -14.40
C TYR A 193 -5.77 -0.12 -13.64
N ILE A 194 -5.79 -0.01 -12.32
CA ILE A 194 -6.90 -0.50 -11.48
C ILE A 194 -8.20 0.23 -11.83
N ILE A 195 -8.17 1.55 -11.98
CA ILE A 195 -9.32 2.36 -12.39
C ILE A 195 -9.89 1.87 -13.73
N LYS A 196 -9.02 1.64 -14.71
CA LYS A 196 -9.41 1.15 -16.02
C LYS A 196 -10.08 -0.22 -15.97
N GLU A 197 -9.51 -1.17 -15.24
CA GLU A 197 -10.02 -2.54 -15.13
C GLU A 197 -11.34 -2.59 -14.33
N THR A 198 -11.45 -1.82 -13.25
CA THR A 198 -12.63 -1.80 -12.37
C THR A 198 -13.75 -0.91 -12.87
N LYS A 199 -13.44 0.09 -13.69
CA LYS A 199 -14.35 1.16 -14.12
C LYS A 199 -14.99 1.92 -12.94
N ALA A 200 -14.27 1.96 -11.81
CA ALA A 200 -14.70 2.72 -10.65
C ALA A 200 -14.90 4.19 -10.98
N LYS A 201 -15.88 4.82 -10.35
CA LYS A 201 -16.27 6.21 -10.65
C LYS A 201 -15.56 7.21 -9.76
N VAL A 202 -15.28 6.81 -8.54
CA VAL A 202 -14.65 7.67 -7.52
C VAL A 202 -13.47 7.00 -6.90
N ILE A 203 -12.52 7.83 -6.45
CA ILE A 203 -11.34 7.42 -5.70
C ILE A 203 -11.12 8.39 -4.54
N SER A 204 -10.74 7.85 -3.40
CA SER A 204 -10.40 8.61 -2.19
C SER A 204 -9.12 8.07 -1.55
N ASN A 205 -8.56 8.81 -0.58
CA ASN A 205 -7.47 8.32 0.26
C ASN A 205 -7.92 8.21 1.71
N SER A 206 -7.53 7.14 2.36
CA SER A 206 -7.71 6.95 3.79
C SER A 206 -6.38 7.04 4.55
N PHE A 207 -6.46 7.51 5.81
CA PHE A 207 -5.35 7.45 6.77
C PHE A 207 -5.25 6.10 7.47
N TRP A 208 -6.21 5.22 7.28
CA TRP A 208 -6.15 3.85 7.75
C TRP A 208 -4.94 3.13 7.14
N SER A 209 -4.40 2.17 7.85
CA SER A 209 -3.19 1.45 7.46
C SER A 209 -3.30 -0.04 7.81
N ILE A 210 -2.43 -0.84 7.25
CA ILE A 210 -2.29 -2.26 7.61
C ILE A 210 -2.06 -2.44 9.12
N SER A 211 -1.41 -1.47 9.78
CA SER A 211 -1.22 -1.49 11.24
C SER A 211 -2.54 -1.41 12.00
N ASP A 212 -3.53 -0.67 11.50
CA ASP A 212 -4.86 -0.61 12.10
C ASP A 212 -5.59 -1.95 11.99
N GLY A 213 -5.49 -2.59 10.81
CA GLY A 213 -6.04 -3.93 10.60
C GLY A 213 -5.37 -5.00 11.47
N LEU A 214 -4.06 -4.89 11.67
CA LEU A 214 -3.32 -5.76 12.58
C LEU A 214 -3.78 -5.55 14.03
N ALA A 215 -3.87 -4.30 14.48
CA ALA A 215 -4.32 -3.98 15.84
C ALA A 215 -5.72 -4.56 16.12
N GLN A 216 -6.64 -4.44 15.17
CA GLN A 216 -7.98 -5.04 15.29
C GLN A 216 -7.94 -6.56 15.41
N LYS A 217 -7.09 -7.25 14.62
CA LYS A 217 -6.91 -8.71 14.75
C LYS A 217 -6.29 -9.13 16.08
N LEU A 218 -5.30 -8.40 16.55
CA LEU A 218 -4.67 -8.66 17.86
C LEU A 218 -5.68 -8.49 19.01
N ILE A 219 -6.54 -7.47 18.95
CA ILE A 219 -7.59 -7.24 19.95
C ILE A 219 -8.61 -8.40 19.96
N ARG A 220 -8.89 -9.00 18.80
CA ARG A 220 -9.81 -10.14 18.66
C ARG A 220 -9.14 -11.49 18.92
N GLU A 221 -7.83 -11.51 19.23
CA GLU A 221 -7.03 -12.73 19.39
C GLU A 221 -7.02 -13.64 18.15
N GLU A 222 -7.09 -13.05 16.96
CA GLU A 222 -7.18 -13.74 15.66
C GLU A 222 -5.83 -13.83 14.91
N PHE A 223 -4.69 -13.44 15.54
CA PHE A 223 -3.38 -13.31 14.86
C PHE A 223 -2.28 -14.22 15.41
#